data_9e36e66d1a8442181493f062bdc4a6d2
#
_entry.id   9e36e66d1a8442181493f062bdc4a6d2
#
_cell.length_a   1.000
_cell.length_b   1.000
_cell.length_c   1.000
_cell.angle_alpha   90.00
_cell.angle_beta   90.00
_cell.angle_gamma   90.00
#
_symmetry.space_group_name_H-M   'P 1'
#
loop_
_entity.id
_entity.type
_entity.pdbx_description
1 polymer ?
#
loop_
_entity_poly.entity_id
_entity_poly.type
_entity_poly.pdbx_seq_one_letter_code
_entity_poly.pdbx_strand_id
1 'polypeptide(L)'
;RSVHGFMDENLRELRKVMSAIEEKKSYLKQVKRVGTLGVTQLEHDIAIDKGLYYYQGNDFASEIVFSIRRLTEPGKEHVDNHFSPICEVQKEDFGKMTDEIVSFLNRSSVMIESNDYHRMDDLIAESVDLTAKLTLLKKEELKRIQGQSGSTKVSMVYLNMVQEAQNVV
;
A
#
# COMPACT_ATOMS: atom_id res chain seq x y z
N ARG A 1 -8.03 4.03 -5.10
CA ARG A 1 -7.93 4.28 -6.56
C ARG A 1 -7.24 3.15 -7.31
N SER A 2 -6.05 2.67 -6.89
CA SER A 2 -5.36 1.55 -7.54
C SER A 2 -6.26 0.32 -7.68
N VAL A 3 -6.83 -0.14 -6.57
CA VAL A 3 -7.70 -1.31 -6.51
C VAL A 3 -8.99 -1.08 -7.30
N HIS A 4 -9.68 0.04 -7.09
CA HIS A 4 -10.89 0.36 -7.86
C HIS A 4 -10.61 0.48 -9.36
N GLY A 5 -9.50 1.13 -9.75
CA GLY A 5 -9.12 1.22 -11.16
C GLY A 5 -8.89 -0.14 -11.82
N PHE A 6 -8.36 -1.11 -11.07
CA PHE A 6 -8.22 -2.49 -11.54
C PHE A 6 -9.57 -3.22 -11.61
N MET A 7 -10.38 -3.12 -10.55
CA MET A 7 -11.70 -3.76 -10.47
C MET A 7 -12.65 -3.29 -11.57
N ASP A 8 -12.61 -1.99 -11.87
CA ASP A 8 -13.46 -1.34 -12.86
C ASP A 8 -12.84 -1.34 -14.27
N GLU A 9 -11.71 -2.03 -14.44
CA GLU A 9 -10.92 -2.08 -15.69
C GLU A 9 -10.61 -0.68 -16.26
N ASN A 10 -10.44 0.31 -15.35
CA ASN A 10 -10.25 1.71 -15.70
C ASN A 10 -8.76 2.04 -15.90
N LEU A 11 -8.25 1.75 -17.10
CA LEU A 11 -6.86 2.00 -17.47
C LEU A 11 -6.45 3.49 -17.33
N ARG A 12 -7.37 4.41 -17.58
CA ARG A 12 -7.09 5.86 -17.44
C ARG A 12 -6.81 6.22 -15.98
N GLU A 13 -7.59 5.67 -15.05
CA GLU A 13 -7.38 5.90 -13.62
C GLU A 13 -6.07 5.24 -13.14
N LEU A 14 -5.77 4.02 -13.58
CA LEU A 14 -4.51 3.33 -13.26
C LEU A 14 -3.28 4.10 -13.77
N ARG A 15 -3.35 4.70 -14.97
CA ARG A 15 -2.28 5.56 -15.50
C ARG A 15 -2.08 6.83 -14.66
N LYS A 16 -3.17 7.47 -14.20
CA LYS A 16 -3.08 8.63 -13.29
C LYS A 16 -2.44 8.25 -11.95
N VAL A 17 -2.82 7.11 -11.40
CA VAL A 17 -2.23 6.61 -10.15
C VAL A 17 -0.74 6.38 -10.33
N MET A 18 -0.31 5.74 -11.42
CA MET A 18 1.13 5.53 -11.71
C MET A 18 1.89 6.86 -11.83
N SER A 19 1.32 7.86 -12.46
CA SER A 19 1.93 9.20 -12.53
C SER A 19 2.07 9.84 -11.14
N ALA A 20 1.03 9.73 -10.30
CA ALA A 20 1.07 10.24 -8.93
C ALA A 20 2.10 9.50 -8.05
N ILE A 21 2.28 8.20 -8.26
CA ILE A 21 3.31 7.40 -7.59
C ILE A 21 4.72 7.92 -7.94
N GLU A 22 5.01 8.15 -9.21
CA GLU A 22 6.33 8.67 -9.63
C GLU A 22 6.59 10.10 -9.11
N GLU A 23 5.56 10.93 -9.03
CA GLU A 23 5.64 12.26 -8.41
C GLU A 23 5.97 12.14 -6.91
N LYS A 24 5.26 11.29 -6.17
CA LYS A 24 5.53 11.07 -4.73
C LYS A 24 6.91 10.49 -4.48
N LYS A 25 7.36 9.55 -5.30
CA LYS A 25 8.72 9.00 -5.24
C LYS A 25 9.78 10.09 -5.44
N SER A 26 9.58 10.98 -6.40
CA SER A 26 10.48 12.11 -6.65
C SER A 26 10.49 13.09 -5.47
N TYR A 27 9.32 13.37 -4.90
CA TYR A 27 9.18 14.20 -3.71
C TYR A 27 9.93 13.60 -2.50
N LEU A 28 9.73 12.31 -2.20
CA LEU A 28 10.43 11.64 -1.09
C LEU A 28 11.95 11.66 -1.28
N LYS A 29 12.44 11.52 -2.51
CA LYS A 29 13.88 11.66 -2.80
C LYS A 29 14.40 13.07 -2.46
N GLN A 30 13.62 14.11 -2.76
CA GLN A 30 13.98 15.49 -2.39
C GLN A 30 13.94 15.69 -0.87
N VAL A 31 12.90 15.20 -0.20
CA VAL A 31 12.77 15.27 1.26
C VAL A 31 13.97 14.60 1.92
N LYS A 32 14.32 13.38 1.50
CA LYS A 32 15.49 12.64 2.02
C LYS A 32 16.78 13.46 1.85
N ARG A 33 16.99 14.09 0.68
CA ARG A 33 18.18 14.92 0.41
C ARG A 33 18.25 16.14 1.33
N VAL A 34 17.14 16.90 1.44
CA VAL A 34 17.10 18.13 2.25
C VAL A 34 17.27 17.81 3.73
N GLY A 35 16.60 16.79 4.22
CA GLY A 35 16.70 16.42 5.63
C GLY A 35 18.06 15.84 6.00
N THR A 36 18.72 15.09 5.10
CA THR A 36 20.11 14.67 5.32
C THR A 36 21.02 15.88 5.54
N LEU A 37 20.89 16.92 4.72
CA LEU A 37 21.65 18.18 4.90
C LEU A 37 21.30 18.87 6.22
N GLY A 38 20.01 18.87 6.61
CA GLY A 38 19.58 19.45 7.88
C GLY A 38 20.16 18.73 9.10
N VAL A 39 20.16 17.38 9.07
CA VAL A 39 20.73 16.57 10.17
C VAL A 39 22.23 16.81 10.35
N THR A 40 22.99 17.02 9.26
CA THR A 40 24.44 17.30 9.35
C THR A 40 24.78 18.65 9.96
N GLN A 41 23.80 19.55 10.10
CA GLN A 41 23.97 20.88 10.71
C GLN A 41 23.60 20.90 12.20
N LEU A 42 23.10 19.81 12.75
CA LEU A 42 22.76 19.69 14.18
C LEU A 42 23.98 19.36 15.02
N GLU A 43 23.91 19.71 16.32
CA GLU A 43 24.88 19.22 17.31
C GLU A 43 24.89 17.70 17.35
N HIS A 44 26.07 17.09 17.65
CA HIS A 44 26.33 15.69 17.47
C HIS A 44 25.29 14.76 18.15
N ASP A 45 24.98 14.99 19.41
CA ASP A 45 24.05 14.15 20.17
C ASP A 45 22.60 14.28 19.66
N ILE A 46 22.18 15.52 19.30
CA ILE A 46 20.87 15.76 18.72
C ILE A 46 20.78 15.18 17.30
N ALA A 47 21.89 15.21 16.55
CA ALA A 47 21.94 14.66 15.20
C ALA A 47 21.74 13.14 15.17
N ILE A 48 22.28 12.40 16.17
CA ILE A 48 22.11 10.96 16.28
C ILE A 48 20.63 10.62 16.48
N ASP A 49 20.00 11.17 17.52
CA ASP A 49 18.62 10.83 17.86
C ASP A 49 17.62 11.26 16.80
N LYS A 50 17.65 12.54 16.39
CA LYS A 50 16.73 13.07 15.37
C LYS A 50 17.00 12.49 13.99
N GLY A 51 18.27 12.23 13.67
CA GLY A 51 18.67 11.64 12.41
C GLY A 51 18.11 10.22 12.24
N LEU A 52 18.14 9.40 13.29
CA LEU A 52 17.60 8.04 13.26
C LEU A 52 16.10 8.04 12.92
N TYR A 53 15.29 8.83 13.65
CA TYR A 53 13.86 8.94 13.40
C TYR A 53 13.56 9.48 11.99
N TYR A 54 14.32 10.49 11.55
CA TYR A 54 14.18 11.05 10.22
C TYR A 54 14.44 10.01 9.12
N TYR A 55 15.53 9.24 9.22
CA TYR A 55 15.86 8.22 8.22
C TYR A 55 14.86 7.09 8.22
N GLN A 56 14.45 6.57 9.38
CA GLN A 56 13.44 5.52 9.49
C GLN A 56 12.09 5.97 8.91
N GLY A 57 11.64 7.19 9.23
CA GLY A 57 10.39 7.74 8.69
C GLY A 57 10.42 7.86 7.16
N ASN A 58 11.54 8.30 6.59
CA ASN A 58 11.69 8.35 5.12
C ASN A 58 11.74 6.96 4.48
N ASP A 59 12.36 5.99 5.13
CA ASP A 59 12.43 4.63 4.61
C ASP A 59 11.05 3.98 4.64
N PHE A 60 10.28 4.11 5.73
CA PHE A 60 8.89 3.63 5.80
C PHE A 60 7.98 4.32 4.76
N ALA A 61 8.07 5.64 4.61
CA ALA A 61 7.31 6.36 3.59
C ALA A 61 7.67 5.89 2.17
N SER A 62 8.93 5.60 1.93
CA SER A 62 9.40 5.05 0.65
C SER A 62 8.86 3.64 0.40
N GLU A 63 8.87 2.76 1.41
CA GLU A 63 8.31 1.40 1.30
C GLU A 63 6.80 1.43 1.03
N ILE A 64 6.04 2.33 1.66
CA ILE A 64 4.61 2.51 1.34
C ILE A 64 4.42 2.88 -0.14
N VAL A 65 5.17 3.85 -0.65
CA VAL A 65 5.08 4.25 -2.06
C VAL A 65 5.48 3.11 -3.00
N PHE A 66 6.50 2.34 -2.67
CA PHE A 66 6.90 1.16 -3.43
C PHE A 66 5.85 0.06 -3.41
N SER A 67 5.23 -0.21 -2.26
CA SER A 67 4.15 -1.21 -2.16
C SER A 67 2.92 -0.79 -2.97
N ILE A 68 2.54 0.50 -2.93
CA ILE A 68 1.46 1.01 -3.77
C ILE A 68 1.80 0.87 -5.27
N ARG A 69 3.05 1.07 -5.66
CA ARG A 69 3.49 0.83 -7.04
C ARG A 69 3.37 -0.64 -7.42
N ARG A 70 3.93 -1.56 -6.61
CA ARG A 70 3.86 -3.01 -6.84
C ARG A 70 2.43 -3.54 -6.85
N LEU A 71 1.53 -2.89 -6.09
CA LEU A 71 0.10 -3.17 -6.13
C LEU A 71 -0.54 -2.70 -7.44
N THR A 72 -0.15 -1.53 -7.95
CA THR A 72 -0.81 -0.88 -9.10
C THR A 72 -0.32 -1.42 -10.45
N GLU A 73 0.99 -1.66 -10.58
CA GLU A 73 1.64 -2.00 -11.86
C GLU A 73 1.10 -3.29 -12.48
N PRO A 74 0.98 -4.43 -11.74
CA PRO A 74 0.41 -5.66 -12.31
C PRO A 74 -1.06 -5.52 -12.71
N GLY A 75 -1.85 -4.78 -11.93
CA GLY A 75 -3.25 -4.49 -12.27
C GLY A 75 -3.37 -3.65 -13.54
N LYS A 76 -2.51 -2.63 -13.68
CA LYS A 76 -2.45 -1.81 -14.90
C LYS A 76 -2.08 -2.64 -16.12
N GLU A 77 -1.04 -3.48 -16.02
CA GLU A 77 -0.63 -4.37 -17.11
C GLU A 77 -1.72 -5.36 -17.48
N HIS A 78 -2.44 -5.88 -16.49
CA HIS A 78 -3.55 -6.78 -16.71
C HIS A 78 -4.66 -6.14 -17.54
N VAL A 79 -5.08 -4.93 -17.17
CA VAL A 79 -6.12 -4.18 -17.89
C VAL A 79 -5.64 -3.73 -19.28
N ASP A 80 -4.39 -3.25 -19.39
CA ASP A 80 -3.81 -2.79 -20.66
C ASP A 80 -3.71 -3.92 -21.69
N ASN A 81 -3.49 -5.16 -21.25
CA ASN A 81 -3.44 -6.36 -22.07
C ASN A 81 -4.83 -7.03 -22.30
N HIS A 82 -5.91 -6.43 -21.84
CA HIS A 82 -7.28 -6.95 -22.00
C HIS A 82 -7.44 -8.40 -21.50
N PHE A 83 -6.83 -8.74 -20.38
CA PHE A 83 -7.02 -10.05 -19.76
C PHE A 83 -8.38 -10.15 -19.08
N SER A 84 -8.83 -11.38 -18.82
CA SER A 84 -10.12 -11.61 -18.18
C SER A 84 -10.29 -10.82 -16.89
N PRO A 85 -11.46 -10.21 -16.63
CA PRO A 85 -11.70 -9.46 -15.40
C PRO A 85 -11.65 -10.35 -14.16
N ILE A 86 -11.46 -9.74 -13.00
CA ILE A 86 -11.62 -10.44 -11.72
C ILE A 86 -13.09 -10.76 -11.48
N CYS A 87 -13.38 -11.85 -10.75
CA CYS A 87 -14.76 -12.20 -10.47
C CYS A 87 -15.39 -11.29 -9.40
N GLU A 88 -16.72 -11.23 -9.36
CA GLU A 88 -17.45 -10.34 -8.46
C GLU A 88 -17.13 -10.58 -6.98
N VAL A 89 -16.92 -11.84 -6.57
CA VAL A 89 -16.53 -12.17 -5.19
C VAL A 89 -15.16 -11.55 -4.83
N GLN A 90 -14.17 -11.65 -5.75
CA GLN A 90 -12.87 -11.02 -5.56
C GLN A 90 -12.98 -9.49 -5.48
N LYS A 91 -13.86 -8.88 -6.29
CA LYS A 91 -14.11 -7.42 -6.25
C LYS A 91 -14.70 -7.01 -4.90
N GLU A 92 -15.72 -7.71 -4.44
CA GLU A 92 -16.41 -7.39 -3.19
C GLU A 92 -15.48 -7.52 -1.98
N ASP A 93 -14.78 -8.64 -1.87
CA ASP A 93 -13.89 -8.93 -0.74
C ASP A 93 -12.72 -7.95 -0.68
N PHE A 94 -12.05 -7.73 -1.81
CA PHE A 94 -10.90 -6.83 -1.83
C PHE A 94 -11.30 -5.35 -1.78
N GLY A 95 -12.49 -5.00 -2.28
CA GLY A 95 -13.04 -3.66 -2.15
C GLY A 95 -13.25 -3.28 -0.69
N LYS A 96 -13.93 -4.14 0.09
CA LYS A 96 -14.14 -3.94 1.53
C LYS A 96 -12.81 -3.78 2.27
N MET A 97 -11.84 -4.66 2.00
CA MET A 97 -10.51 -4.56 2.61
C MET A 97 -9.79 -3.27 2.26
N THR A 98 -9.93 -2.81 1.02
CA THR A 98 -9.33 -1.55 0.57
C THR A 98 -9.88 -0.36 1.37
N ASP A 99 -11.18 -0.32 1.62
CA ASP A 99 -11.82 0.75 2.39
C ASP A 99 -11.37 0.73 3.86
N GLU A 100 -11.26 -0.45 4.47
CA GLU A 100 -10.72 -0.61 5.82
C GLU A 100 -9.25 -0.13 5.90
N ILE A 101 -8.39 -0.51 4.95
CA ILE A 101 -7.00 -0.07 4.89
C ILE A 101 -6.89 1.45 4.72
N VAL A 102 -7.68 2.05 3.82
CA VAL A 102 -7.70 3.51 3.62
C VAL A 102 -8.12 4.21 4.91
N SER A 103 -9.15 3.71 5.61
CA SER A 103 -9.60 4.25 6.89
C SER A 103 -8.50 4.16 7.96
N PHE A 104 -7.82 3.02 8.06
CA PHE A 104 -6.68 2.81 8.96
C PHE A 104 -5.54 3.81 8.67
N LEU A 105 -5.10 3.93 7.42
CA LEU A 105 -4.04 4.85 7.02
C LEU A 105 -4.38 6.32 7.30
N ASN A 106 -5.64 6.71 7.09
CA ASN A 106 -6.09 8.07 7.40
C ASN A 106 -6.01 8.35 8.90
N ARG A 107 -6.44 7.41 9.76
CA ARG A 107 -6.32 7.57 11.22
C ARG A 107 -4.86 7.60 11.66
N SER A 108 -4.01 6.76 11.10
CA SER A 108 -2.56 6.78 11.36
C SER A 108 -1.95 8.12 10.98
N SER A 109 -2.32 8.69 9.82
CA SER A 109 -1.86 10.01 9.38
C SER A 109 -2.30 11.11 10.34
N VAL A 110 -3.57 11.14 10.73
CA VAL A 110 -4.09 12.13 11.69
C VAL A 110 -3.37 12.04 13.03
N MET A 111 -3.13 10.83 13.55
CA MET A 111 -2.39 10.62 14.80
C MET A 111 -0.98 11.20 14.73
N ILE A 112 -0.26 10.96 13.62
CA ILE A 112 1.09 11.48 13.41
C ILE A 112 1.06 13.01 13.27
N GLU A 113 0.14 13.57 12.50
CA GLU A 113 0.01 15.02 12.26
C GLU A 113 -0.35 15.80 13.54
N SER A 114 -1.22 15.22 14.38
CA SER A 114 -1.64 15.83 15.65
C SER A 114 -0.63 15.59 16.79
N ASN A 115 0.35 14.72 16.60
CA ASN A 115 1.27 14.25 17.64
C ASN A 115 0.53 13.70 18.88
N ASP A 116 -0.65 13.09 18.65
CA ASP A 116 -1.52 12.50 19.68
C ASP A 116 -1.51 10.98 19.56
N TYR A 117 -0.76 10.32 20.42
CA TYR A 117 -0.53 8.86 20.39
C TYR A 117 -1.38 8.07 21.38
N HIS A 118 -2.41 8.69 22.00
CA HIS A 118 -3.26 8.01 23.00
C HIS A 118 -3.97 6.75 22.48
N ARG A 119 -4.18 6.65 21.17
CA ARG A 119 -4.83 5.51 20.52
C ARG A 119 -3.87 4.63 19.70
N MET A 120 -2.58 4.71 19.99
CA MET A 120 -1.58 3.93 19.23
C MET A 120 -1.82 2.42 19.38
N ASP A 121 -2.14 1.94 20.59
CA ASP A 121 -2.39 0.52 20.83
C ASP A 121 -3.63 0.01 20.06
N ASP A 122 -4.67 0.84 19.91
CA ASP A 122 -5.85 0.51 19.10
C ASP A 122 -5.45 0.33 17.63
N LEU A 123 -4.61 1.22 17.08
CA LEU A 123 -4.14 1.14 15.70
C LEU A 123 -3.21 -0.07 15.48
N ILE A 124 -2.36 -0.39 16.45
CA ILE A 124 -1.53 -1.60 16.39
C ILE A 124 -2.42 -2.86 16.35
N ALA A 125 -3.41 -2.95 17.23
CA ALA A 125 -4.35 -4.07 17.23
C ALA A 125 -5.11 -4.19 15.91
N GLU A 126 -5.54 -3.05 15.35
CA GLU A 126 -6.21 -3.01 14.05
C GLU A 126 -5.30 -3.45 12.90
N SER A 127 -4.02 -3.08 12.89
CA SER A 127 -3.08 -3.53 11.84
C SER A 127 -2.89 -5.05 11.87
N VAL A 128 -2.89 -5.66 13.05
CA VAL A 128 -2.85 -7.13 13.21
C VAL A 128 -4.11 -7.77 12.64
N ASP A 129 -5.29 -7.21 12.93
CA ASP A 129 -6.57 -7.71 12.39
C ASP A 129 -6.64 -7.59 10.86
N LEU A 130 -6.27 -6.43 10.30
CA LEU A 130 -6.20 -6.22 8.85
C LEU A 130 -5.24 -7.21 8.17
N THR A 131 -4.08 -7.42 8.76
CA THR A 131 -3.10 -8.41 8.27
C THR A 131 -3.66 -9.83 8.28
N ALA A 132 -4.40 -10.20 9.33
CA ALA A 132 -5.06 -11.51 9.42
C ALA A 132 -6.16 -11.68 8.36
N LYS A 133 -7.00 -10.66 8.14
CA LYS A 133 -8.03 -10.65 7.10
C LYS A 133 -7.43 -10.78 5.70
N LEU A 134 -6.37 -10.03 5.38
CA LEU A 134 -5.66 -10.13 4.11
C LEU A 134 -5.03 -11.52 3.91
N THR A 135 -4.51 -12.13 4.97
CA THR A 135 -4.00 -13.50 4.95
C THR A 135 -5.13 -14.49 4.65
N LEU A 136 -6.33 -14.27 5.16
CA LEU A 136 -7.49 -15.11 4.85
C LEU A 136 -7.88 -15.00 3.38
N LEU A 137 -7.96 -13.79 2.82
CA LEU A 137 -8.22 -13.58 1.39
C LEU A 137 -7.23 -14.35 0.50
N LYS A 138 -5.93 -14.32 0.85
CA LYS A 138 -4.93 -15.11 0.11
C LYS A 138 -5.19 -16.61 0.18
N LYS A 139 -5.57 -17.13 1.35
CA LYS A 139 -5.89 -18.56 1.52
C LYS A 139 -7.13 -18.98 0.71
N GLU A 140 -8.14 -18.14 0.70
CA GLU A 140 -9.35 -18.41 -0.09
C GLU A 140 -9.07 -18.40 -1.59
N GLU A 141 -8.26 -17.46 -2.06
CA GLU A 141 -7.85 -17.42 -3.46
C GLU A 141 -7.02 -18.65 -3.86
N LEU A 142 -6.10 -19.11 -3.01
CA LEU A 142 -5.35 -20.35 -3.25
C LEU A 142 -6.28 -21.56 -3.36
N LYS A 143 -7.35 -21.63 -2.56
CA LYS A 143 -8.38 -22.68 -2.69
C LYS A 143 -9.14 -22.57 -4.02
N ARG A 144 -9.44 -21.36 -4.52
CA ARG A 144 -10.07 -21.16 -5.84
C ARG A 144 -9.17 -21.67 -6.96
N ILE A 145 -7.85 -21.40 -6.90
CA ILE A 145 -6.87 -21.93 -7.87
C ILE A 145 -6.86 -23.46 -7.83
N GLN A 146 -6.82 -24.07 -6.66
CA GLN A 146 -6.83 -25.53 -6.50
C GLN A 146 -8.12 -26.16 -7.04
N GLY A 147 -9.26 -25.50 -6.86
CA GLY A 147 -10.56 -25.92 -7.40
C GLY A 147 -10.75 -25.66 -8.90
N GLN A 148 -9.73 -25.16 -9.60
CA GLN A 148 -9.76 -24.80 -11.02
C GLN A 148 -10.91 -23.84 -11.37
N SER A 149 -11.35 -23.02 -10.41
CA SER A 149 -12.39 -22.02 -10.62
C SER A 149 -11.78 -20.67 -11.02
N GLY A 150 -11.76 -20.39 -12.32
CA GLY A 150 -11.32 -19.13 -12.87
C GLY A 150 -9.93 -19.14 -13.53
N SER A 151 -9.48 -17.97 -13.95
CA SER A 151 -8.18 -17.80 -14.61
C SER A 151 -7.05 -17.74 -13.59
N THR A 152 -6.10 -18.68 -13.64
CA THR A 152 -4.89 -18.66 -12.80
C THR A 152 -4.13 -17.35 -12.91
N LYS A 153 -4.12 -16.71 -14.09
CA LYS A 153 -3.44 -15.44 -14.33
C LYS A 153 -4.09 -14.29 -13.53
N VAL A 154 -5.43 -14.26 -13.52
CA VAL A 154 -6.20 -13.30 -12.71
C VAL A 154 -5.91 -13.50 -11.23
N SER A 155 -5.97 -14.75 -10.77
CA SER A 155 -5.68 -15.11 -9.38
C SER A 155 -4.27 -14.72 -8.95
N MET A 156 -3.27 -14.85 -9.81
CA MET A 156 -1.89 -14.41 -9.51
C MET A 156 -1.77 -12.89 -9.35
N VAL A 157 -2.43 -12.13 -10.22
CA VAL A 157 -2.48 -10.65 -10.07
C VAL A 157 -3.19 -10.27 -8.78
N TYR A 158 -4.33 -10.89 -8.48
CA TYR A 158 -5.08 -10.66 -7.25
C TYR A 158 -4.25 -10.97 -6.00
N LEU A 159 -3.60 -12.14 -5.94
CA LEU A 159 -2.72 -12.52 -4.82
C LEU A 159 -1.57 -11.53 -4.62
N ASN A 160 -0.96 -11.06 -5.71
CA ASN A 160 0.10 -10.06 -5.65
C ASN A 160 -0.42 -8.73 -5.08
N MET A 161 -1.59 -8.26 -5.55
CA MET A 161 -2.21 -7.04 -5.04
C MET A 161 -2.57 -7.15 -3.55
N VAL A 162 -3.13 -8.28 -3.09
CA VAL A 162 -3.44 -8.53 -1.68
C VAL A 162 -2.16 -8.57 -0.83
N GLN A 163 -1.07 -9.16 -1.36
CA GLN A 163 0.22 -9.17 -0.68
C GLN A 163 0.79 -7.76 -0.51
N GLU A 164 0.74 -6.93 -1.56
CA GLU A 164 1.25 -5.56 -1.47
C GLU A 164 0.35 -4.66 -0.61
N ALA A 165 -0.97 -4.91 -0.59
CA ALA A 165 -1.86 -4.26 0.37
C ALA A 165 -1.48 -4.59 1.83
N GLN A 166 -1.06 -5.84 2.10
CA GLN A 166 -0.56 -6.25 3.42
C GLN A 166 0.76 -5.55 3.79
N ASN A 167 1.63 -5.28 2.82
CA ASN A 167 2.90 -4.57 3.05
C ASN A 167 2.70 -3.08 3.35
N VAL A 168 1.52 -2.51 3.08
CA VAL A 168 1.17 -1.11 3.37
C VAL A 168 0.62 -0.93 4.79
N VAL A 169 0.07 -1.99 5.39
CA VAL A 169 -0.49 -2.02 6.77
C VAL A 169 0.60 -2.28 7.79
#